data_3f0a2d57e26ac2596ba096247a66d39d
#
_entry.id   3f0a2d57e26ac2596ba096247a66d39d
#
_cell.length_a   1.000
_cell.length_b   1.000
_cell.length_c   1.000
_cell.angle_alpha   90.00
_cell.angle_beta   90.00
_cell.angle_gamma   90.00
#
_symmetry.space_group_name_H-M   'P 1'
#
loop_
_entity.id
_entity.type
_entity.pdbx_description
1 polymer ?
#
loop_
_entity_poly.entity_id
_entity_poly.type
_entity_poly.pdbx_seq_one_letter_code
_entity_poly.pdbx_strand_id
1 'polypeptide(L)'
;ILTSEGTVVAGFSNGILVSVAAEDGVYVWEERVAVPDGQYDIERVIDVDGELLVDGSRILAASYQGNLMAFDIASGQIVWGMEASSYHGMDQGFGNIYYSDDKSHLIALRNNSSDVVWQNEELQYRDLTAPKTISNYVAIADYEGYLHLVSQIDGRIVGRTRIDNDGIRSNLIDDDGKLIVYGNSGSLVSLTIE
;
A
#
# COMPACT_ATOMS: atom_id res chain seq x y z
N ILE A 1 11.41 5.38 -4.28
CA ILE A 1 12.09 4.44 -3.38
C ILE A 1 13.48 4.11 -3.93
N LEU A 2 14.48 3.94 -3.08
CA LEU A 2 15.82 3.46 -3.44
C LEU A 2 15.82 1.92 -3.35
N THR A 3 16.24 1.26 -4.43
CA THR A 3 16.32 -0.20 -4.49
C THR A 3 17.68 -0.74 -4.07
N SER A 4 17.77 -2.03 -3.74
CA SER A 4 19.04 -2.70 -3.45
C SER A 4 19.99 -2.78 -4.67
N GLU A 5 19.48 -2.59 -5.87
CA GLU A 5 20.24 -2.60 -7.13
C GLU A 5 20.88 -1.24 -7.45
N GLY A 6 20.71 -0.25 -6.55
CA GLY A 6 21.27 1.09 -6.73
C GLY A 6 20.50 1.94 -7.74
N THR A 7 19.20 1.68 -7.91
CA THR A 7 18.30 2.53 -8.71
C THR A 7 17.29 3.23 -7.82
N VAL A 8 16.80 4.37 -8.25
CA VAL A 8 15.66 5.08 -7.65
C VAL A 8 14.47 4.87 -8.55
N VAL A 9 13.37 4.32 -7.99
CA VAL A 9 12.10 4.19 -8.70
C VAL A 9 11.11 5.20 -8.12
N ALA A 10 10.45 5.93 -8.99
CA ALA A 10 9.45 6.93 -8.64
C ALA A 10 8.18 6.75 -9.48
N GLY A 11 7.01 6.89 -8.82
CA GLY A 11 5.71 6.99 -9.47
C GLY A 11 5.34 8.43 -9.74
N PHE A 12 4.54 8.66 -10.78
CA PHE A 12 4.06 9.97 -11.19
C PHE A 12 2.54 9.99 -11.37
N SER A 13 1.97 11.19 -11.27
CA SER A 13 0.53 11.45 -11.38
C SER A 13 -0.09 11.16 -12.75
N ASN A 14 0.70 10.74 -13.72
CA ASN A 14 0.24 10.28 -15.03
C ASN A 14 0.22 8.74 -15.17
N GLY A 15 0.35 8.01 -14.06
CA GLY A 15 0.35 6.56 -14.03
C GLY A 15 1.65 5.91 -14.52
N ILE A 16 2.75 6.67 -14.55
CA ILE A 16 4.05 6.18 -15.02
C ILE A 16 4.97 5.92 -13.82
N LEU A 17 5.74 4.83 -13.89
CA LEU A 17 6.92 4.56 -13.08
C LEU A 17 8.16 4.83 -13.89
N VAL A 18 9.17 5.46 -13.27
CA VAL A 18 10.49 5.69 -13.87
C VAL A 18 11.56 5.15 -12.93
N SER A 19 12.50 4.42 -13.47
CA SER A 19 13.72 3.99 -12.79
C SER A 19 14.94 4.72 -13.35
N VAL A 20 15.75 5.26 -12.43
CA VAL A 20 17.02 5.92 -12.75
C VAL A 20 18.13 5.37 -11.87
N ALA A 21 19.35 5.36 -12.37
CA ALA A 21 20.52 5.01 -11.56
C ALA A 21 20.71 6.04 -10.44
N ALA A 22 20.91 5.58 -9.20
CA ALA A 22 21.02 6.46 -8.03
C ALA A 22 22.33 7.29 -8.03
N GLU A 23 23.37 6.81 -8.72
CA GLU A 23 24.70 7.44 -8.75
C GLU A 23 24.74 8.70 -9.62
N ASP A 24 24.13 8.64 -10.81
CA ASP A 24 24.28 9.69 -11.83
C ASP A 24 22.95 10.14 -12.47
N GLY A 25 21.83 9.53 -12.08
CA GLY A 25 20.51 9.85 -12.60
C GLY A 25 20.26 9.33 -14.02
N VAL A 26 21.13 8.44 -14.54
CA VAL A 26 20.94 7.86 -15.87
C VAL A 26 19.66 7.04 -15.89
N TYR A 27 18.86 7.28 -16.93
CA TYR A 27 17.60 6.57 -17.18
C TYR A 27 17.84 5.07 -17.38
N VAL A 28 17.05 4.23 -16.69
CA VAL A 28 17.11 2.76 -16.77
C VAL A 28 15.91 2.22 -17.51
N TRP A 29 14.69 2.49 -17.01
CA TRP A 29 13.43 2.08 -17.65
C TRP A 29 12.27 2.97 -17.24
N GLU A 30 11.19 2.90 -18.02
CA GLU A 30 9.89 3.53 -17.75
C GLU A 30 8.78 2.54 -18.08
N GLU A 31 7.82 2.43 -17.19
CA GLU A 31 6.67 1.57 -17.38
C GLU A 31 5.38 2.25 -16.90
N ARG A 32 4.27 1.79 -17.44
CA ARG A 32 2.96 2.34 -17.17
C ARG A 32 2.16 1.41 -16.25
N VAL A 33 1.73 1.90 -15.09
CA VAL A 33 0.88 1.18 -14.13
C VAL A 33 -0.56 1.17 -14.60
N ALA A 34 -1.04 2.27 -15.18
CA ALA A 34 -2.41 2.37 -15.67
C ALA A 34 -2.50 3.31 -16.88
N VAL A 35 -3.47 3.06 -17.76
CA VAL A 35 -3.77 3.91 -18.92
C VAL A 35 -5.01 4.73 -18.59
N PRO A 36 -4.98 6.06 -18.77
CA PRO A 36 -6.18 6.88 -18.63
C PRO A 36 -7.29 6.38 -19.56
N ASP A 37 -8.37 5.87 -19.00
CA ASP A 37 -9.57 5.45 -19.74
C ASP A 37 -10.78 6.21 -19.18
N GLY A 38 -11.42 7.01 -20.02
CA GLY A 38 -12.58 7.80 -19.63
C GLY A 38 -12.92 8.89 -20.65
N GLN A 39 -14.19 9.29 -20.71
CA GLN A 39 -14.67 10.36 -21.61
C GLN A 39 -14.46 11.75 -21.03
N TYR A 40 -14.34 11.88 -19.71
CA TYR A 40 -14.18 13.15 -19.00
C TYR A 40 -12.82 13.25 -18.31
N ASP A 41 -12.29 14.46 -18.16
CA ASP A 41 -10.96 14.69 -17.55
C ASP A 41 -10.86 14.13 -16.11
N ILE A 42 -11.94 14.11 -15.35
CA ILE A 42 -11.97 13.56 -13.99
C ILE A 42 -11.87 12.02 -13.97
N GLU A 43 -12.31 11.35 -15.01
CA GLU A 43 -12.21 9.89 -15.16
C GLU A 43 -10.82 9.45 -15.63
N ARG A 44 -9.97 10.43 -16.01
CA ARG A 44 -8.60 10.22 -16.47
C ARG A 44 -7.55 10.47 -15.38
N VAL A 45 -7.99 10.77 -14.16
CA VAL A 45 -7.06 10.93 -13.03
C VAL A 45 -6.56 9.55 -12.64
N ILE A 46 -5.34 9.26 -13.04
CA ILE A 46 -4.59 8.08 -12.64
C ILE A 46 -3.37 8.57 -11.92
N ASP A 47 -3.26 8.21 -10.66
CA ASP A 47 -2.14 8.62 -9.84
C ASP A 47 -1.49 7.40 -9.17
N VAL A 48 -0.17 7.33 -9.20
CA VAL A 48 0.63 6.39 -8.45
C VAL A 48 1.09 7.11 -7.18
N ASP A 49 0.11 7.47 -6.33
CA ASP A 49 0.34 8.20 -5.08
C ASP A 49 0.74 7.30 -3.92
N GLY A 50 0.37 6.03 -3.98
CA GLY A 50 0.70 5.05 -2.95
C GLY A 50 2.19 4.82 -2.83
N GLU A 51 2.65 4.57 -1.61
CA GLU A 51 4.03 4.16 -1.37
C GLU A 51 4.33 2.85 -2.12
N LEU A 52 5.42 2.86 -2.90
CA LEU A 52 5.87 1.68 -3.64
C LEU A 52 6.37 0.62 -2.66
N LEU A 53 6.08 -0.66 -2.93
CA LEU A 53 6.55 -1.78 -2.13
C LEU A 53 7.65 -2.55 -2.88
N VAL A 54 8.80 -2.76 -2.23
CA VAL A 54 9.87 -3.62 -2.73
C VAL A 54 9.74 -5.01 -2.12
N ASP A 55 9.66 -6.05 -2.97
CA ASP A 55 9.61 -7.45 -2.58
C ASP A 55 10.67 -8.26 -3.37
N GLY A 56 11.83 -8.44 -2.78
CA GLY A 56 12.96 -9.10 -3.44
C GLY A 56 13.43 -8.32 -4.67
N SER A 57 13.34 -8.95 -5.86
CA SER A 57 13.67 -8.34 -7.15
C SER A 57 12.48 -7.62 -7.81
N ARG A 58 11.37 -7.46 -7.10
CA ARG A 58 10.16 -6.85 -7.64
C ARG A 58 9.83 -5.55 -6.94
N ILE A 59 9.22 -4.65 -7.68
CA ILE A 59 8.58 -3.45 -7.17
C ILE A 59 7.09 -3.49 -7.50
N LEU A 60 6.27 -3.19 -6.50
CA LEU A 60 4.83 -3.15 -6.65
C LEU A 60 4.36 -1.70 -6.58
N ALA A 61 3.42 -1.39 -7.46
CA ALA A 61 2.76 -0.10 -7.51
C ALA A 61 1.25 -0.28 -7.63
N ALA A 62 0.50 0.51 -6.91
CA ALA A 62 -0.94 0.63 -7.06
C ALA A 62 -1.30 2.01 -7.60
N SER A 63 -2.35 2.09 -8.39
CA SER A 63 -2.91 3.36 -8.85
C SER A 63 -4.37 3.49 -8.47
N TYR A 64 -4.82 4.72 -8.26
CA TYR A 64 -6.23 5.01 -8.10
C TYR A 64 -6.96 4.80 -9.43
N GLN A 65 -8.13 4.17 -9.41
CA GLN A 65 -8.94 3.83 -10.60
C GLN A 65 -8.17 3.08 -11.71
N GLY A 66 -7.22 2.24 -11.34
CA GLY A 66 -6.37 1.57 -12.32
C GLY A 66 -6.01 0.14 -11.93
N ASN A 67 -4.73 -0.09 -11.68
CA ASN A 67 -4.18 -1.41 -11.47
C ASN A 67 -3.27 -1.45 -10.24
N LEU A 68 -3.09 -2.68 -9.72
CA LEU A 68 -1.98 -3.06 -8.89
C LEU A 68 -1.07 -3.96 -9.73
N MET A 69 0.19 -3.58 -9.87
CA MET A 69 1.13 -4.25 -10.76
C MET A 69 2.46 -4.51 -10.06
N ALA A 70 3.08 -5.64 -10.38
CA ALA A 70 4.43 -5.98 -9.99
C ALA A 70 5.37 -5.94 -11.20
N PHE A 71 6.50 -5.28 -11.04
CA PHE A 71 7.53 -5.13 -12.06
C PHE A 71 8.84 -5.73 -11.57
N ASP A 72 9.63 -6.29 -12.45
CA ASP A 72 11.02 -6.64 -12.18
C ASP A 72 11.86 -5.36 -12.04
N ILE A 73 12.60 -5.20 -10.95
CA ILE A 73 13.33 -3.97 -10.62
C ILE A 73 14.40 -3.64 -11.67
N ALA A 74 15.09 -4.67 -12.18
CA ALA A 74 16.22 -4.46 -13.09
C ALA A 74 15.76 -4.04 -14.50
N SER A 75 14.67 -4.66 -14.98
CA SER A 75 14.24 -4.52 -16.38
C SER A 75 12.98 -3.68 -16.57
N GLY A 76 12.20 -3.44 -15.52
CA GLY A 76 10.87 -2.84 -15.61
C GLY A 76 9.79 -3.77 -16.16
N GLN A 77 10.13 -5.01 -16.53
CA GLN A 77 9.15 -5.93 -17.11
C GLN A 77 8.02 -6.25 -16.12
N ILE A 78 6.78 -6.26 -16.62
CA ILE A 78 5.62 -6.65 -15.84
C ILE A 78 5.70 -8.13 -15.49
N VAL A 79 5.66 -8.46 -14.20
CA VAL A 79 5.64 -9.82 -13.67
C VAL A 79 4.20 -10.32 -13.59
N TRP A 80 3.31 -9.51 -13.01
CA TRP A 80 1.86 -9.73 -12.96
C TRP A 80 1.14 -8.39 -12.72
N GLY A 81 -0.16 -8.37 -12.99
CA GLY A 81 -1.03 -7.22 -12.73
C GLY A 81 -2.48 -7.63 -12.56
N MET A 82 -3.24 -6.80 -11.88
CA MET A 82 -4.69 -6.95 -11.70
C MET A 82 -5.37 -5.59 -11.63
N GLU A 83 -6.65 -5.55 -11.96
CA GLU A 83 -7.47 -4.38 -11.70
C GLU A 83 -7.63 -4.18 -10.19
N ALA A 84 -7.27 -3.00 -9.71
CA ALA A 84 -7.41 -2.59 -8.32
C ALA A 84 -7.44 -1.07 -8.25
N SER A 85 -8.19 -0.52 -7.31
CA SER A 85 -8.20 0.91 -7.04
C SER A 85 -7.69 1.14 -5.63
N SER A 86 -6.48 1.67 -5.51
CA SER A 86 -5.88 2.03 -4.23
C SER A 86 -5.04 3.29 -4.37
N TYR A 87 -5.14 4.18 -3.40
CA TYR A 87 -4.34 5.40 -3.29
C TYR A 87 -3.42 5.36 -2.06
N HIS A 88 -3.48 4.28 -1.29
CA HIS A 88 -2.60 4.05 -0.15
C HIS A 88 -1.43 3.12 -0.52
N GLY A 89 -0.40 3.16 0.32
CA GLY A 89 0.69 2.20 0.24
C GLY A 89 0.25 0.77 0.57
N MET A 90 1.18 -0.14 0.35
CA MET A 90 1.04 -1.58 0.64
C MET A 90 2.06 -1.99 1.69
N ASP A 91 1.82 -3.13 2.34
CA ASP A 91 2.84 -3.79 3.17
C ASP A 91 2.81 -5.30 2.92
N GLN A 92 3.82 -6.01 3.43
CA GLN A 92 3.98 -7.45 3.18
C GLN A 92 4.28 -8.21 4.46
N GLY A 93 3.79 -9.45 4.53
CA GLY A 93 4.04 -10.36 5.63
C GLY A 93 3.47 -11.75 5.35
N PHE A 94 4.06 -12.80 5.94
CA PHE A 94 3.62 -14.20 5.78
C PHE A 94 3.41 -14.68 4.33
N GLY A 95 4.21 -14.12 3.39
CA GLY A 95 4.12 -14.46 1.97
C GLY A 95 2.94 -13.83 1.25
N ASN A 96 2.31 -12.82 1.85
CA ASN A 96 1.23 -12.05 1.28
C ASN A 96 1.60 -10.57 1.19
N ILE A 97 0.89 -9.86 0.31
CA ILE A 97 0.87 -8.42 0.17
C ILE A 97 -0.50 -7.94 0.66
N TYR A 98 -0.52 -6.89 1.45
CA TYR A 98 -1.73 -6.30 1.99
C TYR A 98 -1.92 -4.90 1.42
N TYR A 99 -3.14 -4.58 1.02
CA TYR A 99 -3.54 -3.23 0.59
C TYR A 99 -5.00 -2.94 0.97
N SER A 100 -5.35 -1.67 1.07
CA SER A 100 -6.74 -1.22 1.18
C SER A 100 -7.21 -0.65 -0.16
N ASP A 101 -8.41 -1.05 -0.61
CA ASP A 101 -9.02 -0.48 -1.81
C ASP A 101 -9.77 0.83 -1.52
N ASP A 102 -10.27 1.47 -2.57
CA ASP A 102 -11.05 2.73 -2.50
C ASP A 102 -12.40 2.60 -1.77
N LYS A 103 -12.85 1.38 -1.50
CA LYS A 103 -14.05 1.08 -0.69
C LYS A 103 -13.72 0.76 0.75
N SER A 104 -12.44 0.81 1.12
CA SER A 104 -11.95 0.43 2.44
C SER A 104 -12.08 -1.06 2.75
N HIS A 105 -11.97 -1.92 1.74
CA HIS A 105 -11.73 -3.33 1.97
C HIS A 105 -10.24 -3.56 2.20
N LEU A 106 -9.90 -4.36 3.22
CA LEU A 106 -8.54 -4.82 3.41
C LEU A 106 -8.36 -6.16 2.71
N ILE A 107 -7.39 -6.23 1.80
CA ILE A 107 -7.20 -7.37 0.90
C ILE A 107 -5.79 -7.92 1.07
N ALA A 108 -5.69 -9.25 1.14
CA ALA A 108 -4.42 -9.98 1.09
C ALA A 108 -4.28 -10.69 -0.25
N LEU A 109 -3.18 -10.43 -0.94
CA LEU A 109 -2.78 -11.13 -2.15
C LEU A 109 -1.59 -12.03 -1.85
N ARG A 110 -1.47 -13.13 -2.57
CA ARG A 110 -0.25 -13.93 -2.57
C ARG A 110 0.87 -13.13 -3.23
N ASN A 111 2.03 -13.02 -2.58
CA ASN A 111 3.09 -12.10 -3.03
C ASN A 111 3.69 -12.43 -4.41
N ASN A 112 3.55 -13.66 -4.90
CA ASN A 112 4.08 -14.08 -6.21
C ASN A 112 3.03 -14.13 -7.34
N SER A 113 1.80 -13.73 -7.06
CA SER A 113 0.71 -13.68 -8.03
C SER A 113 -0.33 -12.64 -7.62
N SER A 114 -1.35 -12.44 -8.45
CA SER A 114 -2.52 -11.61 -8.14
C SER A 114 -3.65 -12.37 -7.43
N ASP A 115 -3.39 -13.59 -6.92
CA ASP A 115 -4.42 -14.40 -6.26
C ASP A 115 -4.81 -13.79 -4.92
N VAL A 116 -6.10 -13.54 -4.73
CA VAL A 116 -6.65 -13.10 -3.44
C VAL A 116 -6.63 -14.27 -2.45
N VAL A 117 -5.96 -14.09 -1.31
CA VAL A 117 -5.92 -15.05 -0.20
C VAL A 117 -7.14 -14.88 0.69
N TRP A 118 -7.44 -13.63 1.06
CA TRP A 118 -8.64 -13.24 1.78
C TRP A 118 -8.96 -11.76 1.54
N GLN A 119 -10.20 -11.38 1.80
CA GLN A 119 -10.70 -10.00 1.77
C GLN A 119 -11.57 -9.76 3.01
N ASN A 120 -11.33 -8.65 3.70
CA ASN A 120 -12.15 -8.19 4.81
C ASN A 120 -12.91 -6.93 4.38
N GLU A 121 -14.24 -6.99 4.46
CA GLU A 121 -15.17 -5.90 4.11
C GLU A 121 -15.84 -5.26 5.35
N GLU A 122 -15.50 -5.71 6.57
CA GLU A 122 -16.10 -5.22 7.80
C GLU A 122 -15.80 -3.74 8.07
N LEU A 123 -14.76 -3.20 7.44
CA LEU A 123 -14.34 -1.80 7.55
C LEU A 123 -14.74 -0.96 6.33
N GLN A 124 -15.68 -1.42 5.52
CA GLN A 124 -16.12 -0.73 4.31
C GLN A 124 -16.51 0.73 4.58
N TYR A 125 -16.07 1.63 3.71
CA TYR A 125 -16.31 3.08 3.76
C TYR A 125 -15.77 3.79 5.02
N ARG A 126 -14.72 3.25 5.63
CA ARG A 126 -14.10 3.87 6.81
C ARG A 126 -12.84 4.68 6.51
N ASP A 127 -12.53 4.93 5.23
CA ASP A 127 -11.35 5.71 4.78
C ASP A 127 -10.08 5.20 5.49
N LEU A 128 -9.71 3.96 5.16
CA LEU A 128 -8.62 3.24 5.82
C LEU A 128 -7.26 3.83 5.42
N THR A 129 -6.31 3.82 6.34
CA THR A 129 -4.91 4.14 6.06
C THR A 129 -4.23 3.04 5.24
N ALA A 130 -2.96 3.24 4.86
CA ALA A 130 -2.13 2.13 4.42
C ALA A 130 -2.05 1.05 5.52
N PRO A 131 -2.13 -0.24 5.17
CA PRO A 131 -1.90 -1.31 6.12
C PRO A 131 -0.45 -1.34 6.58
N LYS A 132 -0.21 -1.79 7.83
CA LYS A 132 1.13 -2.01 8.37
C LYS A 132 1.20 -3.37 9.04
N THR A 133 2.10 -4.22 8.56
CA THR A 133 2.34 -5.52 9.19
C THR A 133 3.14 -5.34 10.49
N ILE A 134 2.68 -6.01 11.53
CA ILE A 134 3.36 -6.05 12.82
C ILE A 134 3.10 -7.39 13.49
N SER A 135 4.16 -8.12 13.84
CA SER A 135 4.04 -9.47 14.41
C SER A 135 3.15 -10.38 13.53
N ASN A 136 2.08 -10.94 14.07
CA ASN A 136 1.13 -11.82 13.37
C ASN A 136 -0.07 -11.08 12.77
N TYR A 137 -0.06 -9.76 12.77
CA TYR A 137 -1.23 -8.93 12.43
C TYR A 137 -0.92 -7.95 11.31
N VAL A 138 -1.96 -7.50 10.66
CA VAL A 138 -2.01 -6.28 9.87
C VAL A 138 -2.70 -5.22 10.72
N ALA A 139 -1.99 -4.16 11.05
CA ALA A 139 -2.55 -2.97 11.68
C ALA A 139 -3.09 -2.04 10.59
N ILE A 140 -4.27 -1.48 10.79
CA ILE A 140 -4.86 -0.49 9.89
C ILE A 140 -5.72 0.48 10.72
N ALA A 141 -5.70 1.75 10.36
CA ALA A 141 -6.48 2.77 11.07
C ALA A 141 -7.54 3.38 10.16
N ASP A 142 -8.50 4.09 10.75
CA ASP A 142 -9.64 4.65 10.04
C ASP A 142 -9.93 6.13 10.40
N TYR A 143 -10.81 6.75 9.61
CA TYR A 143 -11.18 8.15 9.78
C TYR A 143 -11.93 8.47 11.09
N GLU A 144 -12.50 7.45 11.77
CA GLU A 144 -13.11 7.62 13.09
C GLU A 144 -12.09 7.51 14.24
N GLY A 145 -10.81 7.26 13.92
CA GLY A 145 -9.70 7.21 14.84
C GLY A 145 -9.52 5.88 15.55
N TYR A 146 -10.07 4.82 15.00
CA TYR A 146 -9.80 3.48 15.48
C TYR A 146 -8.58 2.87 14.77
N LEU A 147 -7.78 2.19 15.56
CA LEU A 147 -6.78 1.24 15.11
C LEU A 147 -7.37 -0.16 15.21
N HIS A 148 -7.28 -0.91 14.13
CA HIS A 148 -7.71 -2.29 14.03
C HIS A 148 -6.50 -3.20 13.86
N LEU A 149 -6.51 -4.36 14.51
CA LEU A 149 -5.58 -5.44 14.29
C LEU A 149 -6.31 -6.58 13.58
N VAL A 150 -5.80 -6.98 12.45
CA VAL A 150 -6.39 -8.00 11.57
C VAL A 150 -5.41 -9.17 11.46
N SER A 151 -5.90 -10.38 11.60
CA SER A 151 -5.08 -11.60 11.47
C SER A 151 -4.53 -11.73 10.05
N GLN A 152 -3.20 -11.90 9.91
CA GLN A 152 -2.57 -12.11 8.61
C GLN A 152 -2.99 -13.43 7.94
N ILE A 153 -3.52 -14.39 8.71
CA ILE A 153 -3.85 -15.74 8.23
C ILE A 153 -5.20 -15.75 7.51
N ASP A 154 -6.21 -15.11 8.09
CA ASP A 154 -7.60 -15.26 7.66
C ASP A 154 -8.38 -13.94 7.54
N GLY A 155 -7.73 -12.81 7.76
CA GLY A 155 -8.33 -11.48 7.59
C GLY A 155 -9.36 -11.08 8.66
N ARG A 156 -9.51 -11.84 9.76
CA ARG A 156 -10.47 -11.49 10.83
C ARG A 156 -9.92 -10.35 11.69
N ILE A 157 -10.80 -9.43 12.10
CA ILE A 157 -10.47 -8.41 13.10
C ILE A 157 -10.34 -9.09 14.44
N VAL A 158 -9.14 -9.05 15.05
CA VAL A 158 -8.83 -9.67 16.34
C VAL A 158 -8.68 -8.66 17.47
N GLY A 159 -8.51 -7.38 17.16
CA GLY A 159 -8.40 -6.31 18.14
C GLY A 159 -8.78 -4.96 17.55
N ARG A 160 -9.28 -4.07 18.41
CA ARG A 160 -9.59 -2.70 18.05
C ARG A 160 -9.46 -1.79 19.26
N THR A 161 -8.83 -0.63 19.04
CA THR A 161 -8.77 0.43 20.06
C THR A 161 -8.94 1.79 19.43
N ARG A 162 -9.52 2.74 20.14
CA ARG A 162 -9.62 4.12 19.67
C ARG A 162 -8.40 4.90 20.12
N ILE A 163 -7.72 5.53 19.17
CA ILE A 163 -6.51 6.30 19.41
C ILE A 163 -6.81 7.80 19.42
N ASP A 164 -7.65 8.27 18.49
CA ASP A 164 -7.93 9.69 18.29
C ASP A 164 -9.43 9.92 18.05
N ASN A 165 -9.95 11.06 18.49
CA ASN A 165 -11.37 11.41 18.26
C ASN A 165 -11.57 12.13 16.92
N ASP A 166 -10.51 12.69 16.34
CA ASP A 166 -10.53 13.45 15.09
C ASP A 166 -10.09 12.63 13.88
N GLY A 167 -9.92 11.29 14.08
CA GLY A 167 -9.55 10.35 13.04
C GLY A 167 -8.05 10.11 12.91
N ILE A 168 -7.67 9.17 12.06
CA ILE A 168 -6.28 8.86 11.71
C ILE A 168 -6.19 8.80 10.19
N ARG A 169 -5.26 9.55 9.59
CA ARG A 169 -4.95 9.57 8.15
C ARG A 169 -3.49 9.32 7.83
N SER A 170 -2.63 9.46 8.84
CA SER A 170 -1.20 9.21 8.68
C SER A 170 -0.91 7.73 8.57
N ASN A 171 0.14 7.39 7.82
CA ASN A 171 0.64 6.03 7.78
C ASN A 171 1.10 5.57 9.16
N LEU A 172 0.86 4.30 9.45
CA LEU A 172 1.34 3.63 10.64
C LEU A 172 2.82 3.28 10.46
N ILE A 173 3.60 3.37 11.53
CA ILE A 173 5.04 3.07 11.49
C ILE A 173 5.31 1.93 12.48
N ASP A 174 6.04 0.91 12.04
CA ASP A 174 6.66 -0.08 12.93
C ASP A 174 8.07 0.38 13.28
N ASP A 175 8.34 0.56 14.57
CA ASP A 175 9.64 0.89 15.14
C ASP A 175 10.02 -0.18 16.16
N ASP A 176 10.79 -1.16 15.73
CA ASP A 176 11.29 -2.27 16.54
C ASP A 176 10.16 -3.02 17.32
N GLY A 177 9.09 -3.37 16.61
CA GLY A 177 7.92 -4.07 17.15
C GLY A 177 6.96 -3.18 17.96
N LYS A 178 7.13 -1.86 17.91
CA LYS A 178 6.19 -0.89 18.44
C LYS A 178 5.49 -0.18 17.31
N LEU A 179 4.17 -0.18 17.36
CA LEU A 179 3.36 0.55 16.40
C LEU A 179 3.24 2.02 16.82
N ILE A 180 3.73 2.92 15.98
CA ILE A 180 3.61 4.36 16.16
C ILE A 180 2.43 4.85 15.33
N VAL A 181 1.51 5.55 15.99
CA VAL A 181 0.29 6.10 15.40
C VAL A 181 0.22 7.59 15.67
N TYR A 182 0.01 8.38 14.62
CA TYR A 182 -0.21 9.83 14.70
C TYR A 182 -1.65 10.16 14.31
N GLY A 183 -2.41 10.71 15.26
CA GLY A 183 -3.80 11.09 15.08
C GLY A 183 -3.98 12.52 14.58
N ASN A 184 -5.13 12.81 13.98
CA ASN A 184 -5.45 14.12 13.39
C ASN A 184 -5.54 15.24 14.44
N SER A 185 -5.81 14.94 15.71
CA SER A 185 -5.77 15.91 16.82
C SER A 185 -4.34 16.32 17.22
N GLY A 186 -3.31 15.69 16.63
CA GLY A 186 -1.91 15.86 17.02
C GLY A 186 -1.43 14.84 18.07
N SER A 187 -2.24 13.85 18.40
CA SER A 187 -1.86 12.78 19.33
C SER A 187 -0.80 11.88 18.70
N LEU A 188 0.28 11.61 19.40
CA LEU A 188 1.30 10.62 19.01
C LEU A 188 1.30 9.49 20.05
N VAL A 189 1.01 8.29 19.62
CA VAL A 189 0.87 7.11 20.48
C VAL A 189 1.81 6.00 20.03
N SER A 190 2.49 5.35 20.98
CA SER A 190 3.29 4.15 20.75
C SER A 190 2.63 2.97 21.45
N LEU A 191 2.39 1.89 20.71
CA LEU A 191 1.70 0.68 21.18
C LEU A 191 2.62 -0.53 21.03
N THR A 192 2.68 -1.36 22.07
CA THR A 192 3.26 -2.71 21.97
C THR A 192 2.14 -3.69 21.64
N ILE A 193 2.36 -4.54 20.65
CA ILE A 193 1.42 -5.58 20.25
C ILE A 193 1.89 -6.91 20.87
N GLU A 194 1.09 -7.47 21.77
CA GLU A 194 1.37 -8.72 22.47
C GLU A 194 0.65 -9.92 21.80
#